data_027fb7893f6022e53c83de731a471fdc
#
_entry.id   027fb7893f6022e53c83de731a471fdc
#
_cell.length_a   1.000
_cell.length_b   1.000
_cell.length_c   1.000
_cell.angle_alpha   90.00
_cell.angle_beta   90.00
_cell.angle_gamma   90.00
#
_symmetry.space_group_name_H-M   'P 1'
#
loop_
_entity.id
_entity.type
_entity.pdbx_description
1 polymer ?
#
loop_
_entity_poly.entity_id
_entity_poly.type
_entity_poly.pdbx_seq_one_letter_code
_entity_poly.pdbx_strand_id
1 'polypeptide(L)'
;MNGEYSDALVVFGITGDLAFKKILPALENLEKRGRLPEILVGVARGGVTRQALIARLRESLAQYGDATDPEALRRLEARLQLIDGDYRDDTTFAALRAALGGARRPCHYLAIPPSLFATVAAKLGSSGCAANARVVVEKPLGRDLSSARTIN
;
A
#
# COMPACT_ATOMS: atom_id res chain seq x y z
N MET A 1 20.93 -2.65 -6.13
CA MET A 1 20.01 -2.05 -6.34
C MET A 1 19.86 -0.91 -5.74
N ASN A 2 20.07 -0.54 -4.98
CA ASN A 2 20.18 0.60 -4.44
C ASN A 2 19.40 1.68 -4.95
N GLY A 3 19.78 2.38 -5.78
CA GLY A 3 19.09 3.53 -6.21
C GLY A 3 17.70 3.26 -6.69
N GLU A 4 17.36 2.00 -6.86
CA GLU A 4 16.08 1.67 -7.36
C GLU A 4 15.11 1.24 -6.30
N TYR A 5 15.50 1.20 -5.07
CA TYR A 5 14.57 0.88 -4.03
C TYR A 5 13.62 2.03 -3.81
N SER A 6 12.37 1.71 -3.57
CA SER A 6 11.40 2.72 -3.20
C SER A 6 11.65 3.18 -1.77
N ASP A 7 11.42 4.45 -1.51
CA ASP A 7 11.58 5.00 -0.18
C ASP A 7 10.23 5.19 0.52
N ALA A 8 9.17 4.83 -0.14
CA ALA A 8 7.84 4.81 0.47
C ALA A 8 7.00 3.76 -0.22
N LEU A 9 6.12 3.12 0.52
CA LEU A 9 5.19 2.17 -0.04
C LEU A 9 3.78 2.60 0.34
N VAL A 10 2.92 2.73 -0.66
CA VAL A 10 1.53 3.11 -0.47
C VAL A 10 0.68 1.97 -0.98
N VAL A 11 -0.24 1.47 -0.16
CA VAL A 11 -1.12 0.39 -0.57
C VAL A 11 -2.54 0.91 -0.63
N PHE A 12 -3.08 1.06 -1.84
CA PHE A 12 -4.47 1.43 -2.03
C PHE A 12 -5.32 0.18 -1.90
N GLY A 13 -6.39 0.26 -1.14
CA GLY A 13 -7.22 -0.90 -0.87
C GLY A 13 -6.67 -1.75 0.26
N ILE A 14 -6.01 -1.13 1.22
CA ILE A 14 -5.34 -1.85 2.30
C ILE A 14 -6.30 -2.70 3.13
N THR A 15 -7.59 -2.41 3.10
CA THR A 15 -8.58 -3.18 3.85
C THR A 15 -9.32 -4.20 2.98
N GLY A 16 -8.94 -4.36 1.73
CA GLY A 16 -9.61 -5.30 0.84
C GLY A 16 -9.11 -6.72 1.00
N ASP A 17 -9.73 -7.64 0.24
CA ASP A 17 -9.39 -9.06 0.33
C ASP A 17 -7.99 -9.37 -0.14
N LEU A 18 -7.55 -8.74 -1.22
CA LEU A 18 -6.21 -8.99 -1.73
C LEU A 18 -5.17 -8.59 -0.70
N ALA A 19 -5.38 -7.42 -0.08
CA ALA A 19 -4.46 -6.97 0.95
C ALA A 19 -4.47 -7.93 2.13
N PHE A 20 -5.64 -8.38 2.53
CA PHE A 20 -5.77 -9.27 3.68
C PHE A 20 -5.01 -10.58 3.44
N LYS A 21 -5.19 -11.16 2.26
CA LYS A 21 -4.65 -12.48 1.99
C LYS A 21 -3.18 -12.47 1.59
N LYS A 22 -2.74 -11.43 0.90
CA LYS A 22 -1.39 -11.42 0.34
C LYS A 22 -0.50 -10.28 0.77
N ILE A 23 -1.03 -9.08 0.82
CA ILE A 23 -0.17 -7.92 1.02
C ILE A 23 0.24 -7.76 2.47
N LEU A 24 -0.70 -7.86 3.39
CA LEU A 24 -0.37 -7.70 4.80
C LEU A 24 0.65 -8.74 5.26
N PRO A 25 0.50 -10.03 4.87
CA PRO A 25 1.55 -10.99 5.24
C PRO A 25 2.89 -10.66 4.60
N ALA A 26 2.88 -10.14 3.37
CA ALA A 26 4.13 -9.78 2.69
C ALA A 26 4.80 -8.60 3.38
N LEU A 27 4.02 -7.66 3.91
CA LEU A 27 4.60 -6.52 4.63
C LEU A 27 5.35 -7.00 5.87
N GLU A 28 4.78 -7.95 6.58
CA GLU A 28 5.44 -8.46 7.77
C GLU A 28 6.73 -9.20 7.41
N ASN A 29 6.72 -9.95 6.32
CA ASN A 29 7.93 -10.61 5.85
C ASN A 29 9.00 -9.61 5.45
N LEU A 30 8.62 -8.55 4.76
CA LEU A 30 9.58 -7.51 4.39
C LEU A 30 10.13 -6.81 5.61
N GLU A 31 9.30 -6.60 6.61
CA GLU A 31 9.76 -5.96 7.84
C GLU A 31 10.78 -6.85 8.55
N LYS A 32 10.53 -8.16 8.59
CA LYS A 32 11.46 -9.08 9.22
C LYS A 32 12.83 -9.04 8.54
N ARG A 33 12.84 -8.81 7.24
CA ARG A 33 14.09 -8.79 6.48
C ARG A 33 14.72 -7.41 6.42
N GLY A 34 14.11 -6.43 7.04
CA GLY A 34 14.62 -5.07 7.00
C GLY A 34 14.53 -4.44 5.63
N ARG A 35 13.57 -4.87 4.81
CA ARG A 35 13.46 -4.38 3.44
C ARG A 35 12.25 -3.50 3.19
N LEU A 36 11.46 -3.25 4.20
CA LEU A 36 10.27 -2.42 4.03
C LEU A 36 10.68 -0.95 4.06
N PRO A 37 10.20 -0.12 3.12
CA PRO A 37 10.50 1.30 3.15
C PRO A 37 10.06 1.93 4.46
N GLU A 38 10.74 3.00 4.82
CA GLU A 38 10.45 3.66 6.08
C GLU A 38 9.05 4.25 6.11
N ILE A 39 8.61 4.82 5.02
CA ILE A 39 7.28 5.42 4.93
C ILE A 39 6.33 4.37 4.39
N LEU A 40 5.32 4.04 5.19
CA LEU A 40 4.35 3.02 4.83
C LEU A 40 2.96 3.57 5.05
N VAL A 41 2.17 3.64 4.00
CA VAL A 41 0.85 4.25 4.05
C VAL A 41 -0.18 3.31 3.46
N GLY A 42 -1.25 3.06 4.19
CA GLY A 42 -2.40 2.34 3.65
C GLY A 42 -3.49 3.35 3.33
N VAL A 43 -4.14 3.18 2.20
CA VAL A 43 -5.26 4.03 1.81
C VAL A 43 -6.50 3.16 1.72
N ALA A 44 -7.57 3.62 2.35
CA ALA A 44 -8.83 2.89 2.38
C ALA A 44 -9.96 3.88 2.34
N ARG A 45 -11.18 3.39 2.20
CA ARG A 45 -12.34 4.25 2.24
C ARG A 45 -13.42 3.54 3.05
N GLY A 46 -14.40 4.27 3.49
CA GLY A 46 -15.51 3.68 4.22
C GLY A 46 -15.46 3.89 5.72
N GLY A 47 -14.72 4.86 6.19
CA GLY A 47 -14.70 5.17 7.62
C GLY A 47 -13.84 4.22 8.43
N VAL A 48 -12.74 3.77 7.85
CA VAL A 48 -11.85 2.83 8.53
C VAL A 48 -10.96 3.59 9.51
N THR A 49 -10.81 3.04 10.71
CA THR A 49 -9.90 3.62 11.70
C THR A 49 -8.59 2.87 11.69
N ARG A 50 -7.55 3.51 12.23
CA ARG A 50 -6.26 2.86 12.32
C ARG A 50 -6.33 1.63 13.22
N GLN A 51 -7.14 1.69 14.28
CA GLN A 51 -7.31 0.54 15.17
C GLN A 51 -7.92 -0.64 14.42
N ALA A 52 -8.91 -0.40 13.56
CA ALA A 52 -9.50 -1.45 12.78
C ALA A 52 -8.50 -2.04 11.80
N LEU A 53 -7.64 -1.21 11.21
CA LEU A 53 -6.61 -1.70 10.30
C LEU A 53 -5.60 -2.56 11.04
N ILE A 54 -5.19 -2.16 12.23
CA ILE A 54 -4.24 -2.95 13.01
C ILE A 54 -4.85 -4.31 13.40
N ALA A 55 -6.13 -4.31 13.79
CA ALA A 55 -6.79 -5.57 14.11
C ALA A 55 -6.84 -6.48 12.89
N ARG A 56 -7.09 -5.90 11.72
CA ARG A 56 -7.15 -6.67 10.48
C ARG A 56 -5.76 -7.20 10.10
N LEU A 57 -4.72 -6.43 10.35
CA LEU A 57 -3.35 -6.89 10.13
C LEU A 57 -3.06 -8.14 10.98
N ARG A 58 -3.41 -8.08 12.25
CA ARG A 58 -3.17 -9.22 13.13
C ARG A 58 -3.95 -10.45 12.70
N GLU A 59 -5.18 -10.24 12.27
CA GLU A 59 -6.00 -11.33 11.78
C GLU A 59 -5.42 -11.94 10.52
N SER A 60 -4.95 -11.10 9.61
CA SER A 60 -4.33 -11.54 8.38
C SER A 60 -3.12 -12.42 8.68
N LEU A 61 -2.26 -11.97 9.59
CA LEU A 61 -1.05 -12.72 9.90
C LEU A 61 -1.38 -14.04 10.59
N ALA A 62 -2.45 -14.08 11.38
CA ALA A 62 -2.85 -15.33 12.02
C ALA A 62 -3.32 -16.35 10.99
N GLN A 63 -3.97 -15.90 9.93
CA GLN A 63 -4.49 -16.81 8.92
C GLN A 63 -3.51 -17.11 7.79
N TYR A 64 -2.76 -16.14 7.36
CA TYR A 64 -1.96 -16.27 6.15
C TYR A 64 -0.48 -16.00 6.35
N GLY A 65 -0.07 -15.54 7.52
CA GLY A 65 1.33 -15.29 7.78
C GLY A 65 2.08 -16.57 8.09
N ASP A 66 3.38 -16.54 7.95
CA ASP A 66 4.17 -17.68 8.31
C ASP A 66 4.46 -17.48 9.78
N ALA A 67 5.51 -17.73 10.31
CA ALA A 67 5.80 -17.54 11.71
C ALA A 67 5.89 -16.05 12.02
N THR A 68 4.90 -15.49 12.69
CA THR A 68 4.88 -14.07 13.00
C THR A 68 5.94 -13.76 14.05
N ASP A 69 6.73 -12.73 13.78
CA ASP A 69 7.73 -12.25 14.70
C ASP A 69 7.12 -11.07 15.47
N PRO A 70 6.93 -11.19 16.79
CA PRO A 70 6.30 -10.11 17.54
C PRO A 70 7.03 -8.78 17.45
N GLU A 71 8.34 -8.81 17.34
CA GLU A 71 9.11 -7.58 17.23
C GLU A 71 8.88 -6.90 15.89
N ALA A 72 8.90 -7.68 14.81
CA ALA A 72 8.62 -7.12 13.48
C ALA A 72 7.20 -6.60 13.41
N LEU A 73 6.25 -7.30 14.01
CA LEU A 73 4.87 -6.85 14.00
C LEU A 73 4.73 -5.53 14.75
N ARG A 74 5.41 -5.37 15.86
CA ARG A 74 5.35 -4.13 16.61
C ARG A 74 5.90 -2.96 15.80
N ARG A 75 7.02 -3.17 15.11
CA ARG A 75 7.59 -2.13 14.26
C ARG A 75 6.67 -1.79 13.10
N LEU A 76 6.05 -2.81 12.51
CA LEU A 76 5.14 -2.60 11.39
C LEU A 76 3.92 -1.80 11.84
N GLU A 77 3.34 -2.16 12.99
CA GLU A 77 2.19 -1.45 13.50
C GLU A 77 2.53 0.02 13.79
N ALA A 78 3.71 0.25 14.32
CA ALA A 78 4.10 1.62 14.66
C ALA A 78 4.27 2.50 13.42
N ARG A 79 4.69 1.90 12.30
CA ARG A 79 4.93 2.69 11.09
C ARG A 79 3.74 2.83 10.17
N LEU A 80 2.79 1.94 10.25
CA LEU A 80 1.69 1.92 9.30
C LEU A 80 0.79 3.12 9.51
N GLN A 81 0.72 3.98 8.49
CA GLN A 81 -0.16 5.13 8.50
C GLN A 81 -1.41 4.80 7.71
N LEU A 82 -2.51 5.39 8.05
CA LEU A 82 -3.76 5.15 7.36
C LEU A 82 -4.34 6.46 6.86
N ILE A 83 -4.73 6.49 5.60
CA ILE A 83 -5.52 7.56 5.03
C ILE A 83 -6.87 6.97 4.66
N ASP A 84 -7.94 7.49 5.26
CA ASP A 84 -9.27 7.04 4.95
C ASP A 84 -9.93 8.13 4.09
N GLY A 85 -10.27 7.80 2.86
CA GLY A 85 -10.88 8.77 1.97
C GLY A 85 -11.28 8.16 0.65
N ASP A 86 -12.12 8.88 -0.08
CA ASP A 86 -12.62 8.43 -1.38
C ASP A 86 -11.51 8.62 -2.42
N TYR A 87 -11.35 7.64 -3.29
CA TYR A 87 -10.32 7.70 -4.33
C TYR A 87 -10.62 8.76 -5.39
N ARG A 88 -11.83 9.32 -5.38
CA ARG A 88 -12.18 10.38 -6.31
C ARG A 88 -12.06 11.76 -5.70
N ASP A 89 -11.64 11.83 -4.44
CA ASP A 89 -11.60 13.09 -3.72
C ASP A 89 -10.16 13.60 -3.67
N ASP A 90 -9.94 14.83 -4.10
CA ASP A 90 -8.61 15.41 -4.11
C ASP A 90 -8.03 15.53 -2.70
N THR A 91 -8.86 15.65 -1.67
CA THR A 91 -8.35 15.76 -0.32
C THR A 91 -7.67 14.48 0.13
N THR A 92 -8.10 13.32 -0.38
CA THR A 92 -7.45 12.06 -0.09
C THR A 92 -6.00 12.09 -0.57
N PHE A 93 -5.79 12.61 -1.76
CA PHE A 93 -4.45 12.64 -2.35
C PHE A 93 -3.60 13.77 -1.79
N ALA A 94 -4.23 14.83 -1.31
CA ALA A 94 -3.49 15.85 -0.58
C ALA A 94 -2.96 15.29 0.73
N ALA A 95 -3.77 14.48 1.41
CA ALA A 95 -3.32 13.82 2.64
C ALA A 95 -2.20 12.83 2.33
N LEU A 96 -2.30 12.11 1.21
CA LEU A 96 -1.25 11.19 0.81
C LEU A 96 0.04 11.94 0.54
N ARG A 97 -0.04 13.07 -0.16
CA ARG A 97 1.14 13.85 -0.46
C ARG A 97 1.83 14.28 0.82
N ALA A 98 1.05 14.71 1.82
CA ALA A 98 1.61 15.10 3.10
C ALA A 98 2.26 13.91 3.80
N ALA A 99 1.64 12.74 3.74
CA ALA A 99 2.18 11.56 4.39
C ALA A 99 3.47 11.09 3.73
N LEU A 100 3.61 11.31 2.42
CA LEU A 100 4.83 10.94 1.71
C LEU A 100 6.00 11.83 2.09
N GLY A 101 5.71 13.06 2.49
CA GLY A 101 6.76 13.96 2.95
C GLY A 101 7.85 14.15 1.92
N GLY A 102 9.06 13.78 2.29
CA GLY A 102 10.20 13.94 1.39
C GLY A 102 10.51 12.74 0.53
N ALA A 103 9.60 11.78 0.43
CA ALA A 103 9.86 10.59 -0.36
C ALA A 103 10.13 10.94 -1.81
N ARG A 104 11.15 10.33 -2.38
CA ARG A 104 11.55 10.63 -3.74
C ARG A 104 11.17 9.55 -4.72
N ARG A 105 11.00 8.33 -4.28
CA ARG A 105 10.69 7.21 -5.18
C ARG A 105 9.61 6.35 -4.56
N PRO A 106 8.40 6.89 -4.38
CA PRO A 106 7.34 6.09 -3.78
C PRO A 106 6.88 4.98 -4.70
N CYS A 107 6.39 3.91 -4.11
CA CYS A 107 5.78 2.83 -4.84
C CYS A 107 4.31 2.79 -4.45
N HIS A 108 3.42 2.91 -5.42
CA HIS A 108 1.98 2.86 -5.19
C HIS A 108 1.46 1.51 -5.67
N TYR A 109 0.95 0.73 -4.74
CA TYR A 109 0.43 -0.59 -5.05
C TYR A 109 -1.09 -0.50 -5.07
N LEU A 110 -1.69 -0.78 -6.20
CA LEU A 110 -3.14 -0.63 -6.38
C LEU A 110 -3.84 -1.97 -6.16
N ALA A 111 -4.20 -2.24 -4.91
CA ALA A 111 -4.94 -3.45 -4.56
C ALA A 111 -6.44 -3.11 -4.56
N ILE A 112 -6.91 -2.59 -5.66
CA ILE A 112 -8.28 -2.10 -5.81
C ILE A 112 -8.86 -2.69 -7.09
N PRO A 113 -10.17 -2.62 -7.27
CA PRO A 113 -10.77 -3.13 -8.52
C PRO A 113 -10.22 -2.40 -9.74
N PRO A 114 -10.02 -3.10 -10.84
CA PRO A 114 -9.47 -2.45 -12.05
C PRO A 114 -10.26 -1.24 -12.52
N SER A 115 -11.56 -1.19 -12.23
CA SER A 115 -12.37 -0.06 -12.64
C SER A 115 -11.93 1.25 -11.99
N LEU A 116 -11.13 1.18 -10.93
CA LEU A 116 -10.63 2.37 -10.24
C LEU A 116 -9.21 2.74 -10.63
N PHE A 117 -8.53 1.92 -11.43
CA PHE A 117 -7.12 2.18 -11.76
C PHE A 117 -6.95 3.55 -12.43
N ALA A 118 -7.77 3.87 -13.41
CA ALA A 118 -7.61 5.12 -14.14
C ALA A 118 -7.85 6.32 -13.24
N THR A 119 -8.83 6.23 -12.36
CA THR A 119 -9.12 7.31 -11.43
C THR A 119 -7.95 7.56 -10.49
N VAL A 120 -7.41 6.50 -9.90
CA VAL A 120 -6.31 6.64 -8.96
C VAL A 120 -5.06 7.13 -9.68
N ALA A 121 -4.78 6.61 -10.87
CA ALA A 121 -3.61 7.03 -11.62
C ALA A 121 -3.69 8.53 -11.96
N ALA A 122 -4.85 8.99 -12.39
CA ALA A 122 -5.03 10.40 -12.71
C ALA A 122 -4.83 11.28 -11.47
N LYS A 123 -5.37 10.86 -10.35
CA LYS A 123 -5.23 11.63 -9.11
C LYS A 123 -3.79 11.63 -8.60
N LEU A 124 -3.09 10.51 -8.75
CA LEU A 124 -1.68 10.46 -8.37
C LEU A 124 -0.89 11.48 -9.20
N GLY A 125 -1.20 11.55 -10.50
CA GLY A 125 -0.52 12.49 -11.37
C GLY A 125 -0.82 13.93 -10.99
N SER A 126 -2.09 14.26 -10.80
CA SER A 126 -2.46 15.65 -10.54
C SER A 126 -2.05 16.13 -9.15
N SER A 127 -1.88 15.22 -8.20
CA SER A 127 -1.51 15.60 -6.83
C SER A 127 -0.01 15.71 -6.64
N GLY A 128 0.77 15.30 -7.63
CA GLY A 128 2.22 15.27 -7.49
C GLY A 128 2.75 14.02 -6.81
N CYS A 129 1.87 13.07 -6.48
CA CYS A 129 2.30 11.85 -5.81
C CYS A 129 2.93 10.85 -6.78
N ALA A 130 2.82 11.09 -8.07
CA ALA A 130 3.36 10.17 -9.07
C ALA A 130 4.78 10.52 -9.50
N ALA A 131 5.34 11.60 -9.02
CA ALA A 131 6.67 12.02 -9.46
C ALA A 131 7.70 10.96 -9.07
N ASN A 132 8.39 10.42 -10.06
CA ASN A 132 9.39 9.37 -9.88
C ASN A 132 8.84 8.14 -9.18
N ALA A 133 7.52 7.92 -9.25
CA ALA A 133 6.90 6.82 -8.55
C ALA A 133 6.81 5.59 -9.43
N ARG A 134 6.69 4.43 -8.78
CA ARG A 134 6.37 3.20 -9.45
C ARG A 134 4.94 2.87 -9.10
N VAL A 135 4.15 2.46 -10.07
CA VAL A 135 2.77 2.08 -9.82
C VAL A 135 2.62 0.62 -10.21
N VAL A 136 2.15 -0.19 -9.27
CA VAL A 136 2.06 -1.63 -9.46
C VAL A 136 0.60 -2.05 -9.31
N VAL A 137 0.14 -2.90 -10.21
CA VAL A 137 -1.21 -3.46 -10.11
C VAL A 137 -1.11 -4.96 -10.12
N GLU A 138 -2.06 -5.61 -9.43
CA GLU A 138 -2.13 -7.05 -9.41
C GLU A 138 -3.25 -7.49 -10.29
N LYS A 139 -2.98 -8.52 -11.10
CA LYS A 139 -3.99 -9.03 -11.96
C LYS A 139 -4.76 -10.08 -11.24
N PRO A 140 -6.07 -10.01 -11.21
CA PRO A 140 -6.83 -11.04 -10.54
C PRO A 140 -6.71 -12.34 -11.30
N LEU A 141 -6.67 -13.43 -10.55
CA LEU A 141 -6.71 -14.75 -11.12
C LEU A 141 -5.66 -15.07 -12.14
N GLY A 142 -4.58 -14.40 -12.08
CA GLY A 142 -3.44 -14.80 -12.87
C GLY A 142 -3.67 -15.02 -14.34
N ARG A 143 -4.53 -14.22 -14.99
CA ARG A 143 -4.72 -14.33 -16.33
C ARG A 143 -3.56 -13.96 -17.07
N ASP A 144 -3.49 -13.11 -17.83
CA ASP A 144 -2.46 -12.70 -18.72
C ASP A 144 -1.41 -11.92 -17.99
N LEU A 145 -0.25 -12.47 -17.88
CA LEU A 145 0.81 -11.82 -17.13
C LEU A 145 1.25 -10.50 -17.69
N SER A 146 1.14 -10.34 -18.99
CA SER A 146 1.63 -9.11 -19.58
C SER A 146 0.82 -7.91 -19.17
N SER A 147 -0.42 -8.09 -18.74
CA SER A 147 -1.21 -6.95 -18.36
C SER A 147 -1.06 -6.62 -16.87
N ALA A 148 -0.26 -7.38 -16.15
CA ALA A 148 -0.01 -7.07 -14.75
C ALA A 148 1.22 -6.21 -14.55
N ARG A 149 1.64 -5.49 -15.63
CA ARG A 149 2.79 -4.69 -15.50
C ARG A 149 2.57 -3.43 -14.83
N THR A 150 3.55 -2.60 -14.69
CA THR A 150 3.40 -1.30 -14.08
C THR A 150 2.56 -0.42 -14.96
N ILE A 151 1.87 0.51 -14.35
CA ILE A 151 1.11 1.50 -15.03
C ILE A 151 1.74 2.83 -14.74
N ASN A 152 2.03 3.58 -15.75
CA ASN A 152 2.67 4.88 -15.52
C ASN A 152 1.86 6.02 -15.99
#